data_10d20f4fdad77aa7a02499323a71f092
#
_entry.id   10d20f4fdad77aa7a02499323a71f092
#
_cell.length_a   1.000
_cell.length_b   1.000
_cell.length_c   1.000
_cell.angle_alpha   90.00
_cell.angle_beta   90.00
_cell.angle_gamma   90.00
#
_symmetry.space_group_name_H-M   'P 1'
#
loop_
_entity.id
_entity.type
_entity.pdbx_description
1 polymer ?
#
loop_
_entity_poly.entity_id
_entity_poly.type
_entity_poly.pdbx_seq_one_letter_code
_entity_poly.pdbx_strand_id
1 'polypeptide(L)'
;MKNWISRRNVLSAVSAVTAAGILTACGGGAASSAASQSAAAAPSEASSAAESWGDVKLTMWGAEEDQTMLREMADAFIAENADKGNITIDIGVQSESSAKDTVLADPEAAADVFAFADDQLNELVAAGALQEVLLNPEDVKSRNLAGSVNAATMNDKLYAYPMTADNGYFLYYDKSVLSEEDVQSMDTLLAKADASGKKFMMSLNDAWYIYSFYAGAGLKATLADDGINTVCNWNEAPGADVTQAILDISTQPAFKSGADADIVAGIKDGSCCAAISGTWNAGTAEDTWGENYAATKLPTYTLNGEQVQMASFSG
;
A
#
# COMPACT_ATOMS: atom_id res chain seq x y z
N MET A 1 5.42 -41.08 3.52
CA MET A 1 4.20 -40.30 3.52
C MET A 1 4.37 -39.23 4.59
N LYS A 2 4.74 -38.01 4.17
CA LYS A 2 4.87 -36.87 5.08
C LYS A 2 3.48 -36.27 5.25
N ASN A 3 3.01 -36.21 6.49
CA ASN A 3 1.75 -35.55 6.83
C ASN A 3 1.89 -34.04 6.58
N TRP A 4 1.29 -33.58 5.52
CA TRP A 4 1.21 -32.18 5.16
C TRP A 4 0.05 -31.56 5.94
N ILE A 5 0.36 -30.82 7.00
CA ILE A 5 -0.61 -29.97 7.68
C ILE A 5 -0.73 -28.71 6.83
N SER A 6 -1.85 -28.58 6.12
CA SER A 6 -2.17 -27.42 5.32
C SER A 6 -2.12 -26.16 6.21
N ARG A 7 -1.38 -25.14 5.79
CA ARG A 7 -1.29 -23.82 6.44
C ARG A 7 -2.66 -23.16 6.72
N ARG A 8 -3.69 -23.57 5.99
CA ARG A 8 -5.09 -23.19 6.20
C ARG A 8 -5.69 -23.60 7.55
N ASN A 9 -5.13 -24.60 8.22
CA ASN A 9 -5.71 -25.14 9.46
C ASN A 9 -5.22 -24.44 10.74
N VAL A 10 -4.19 -23.62 10.69
CA VAL A 10 -3.67 -22.91 11.87
C VAL A 10 -4.56 -21.71 12.26
N LEU A 11 -5.21 -21.07 11.29
CA LEU A 11 -6.14 -19.96 11.54
C LEU A 11 -7.55 -20.40 11.95
N SER A 12 -7.90 -21.68 11.78
CA SER A 12 -9.22 -22.21 12.15
C SER A 12 -9.34 -22.65 13.61
N ALA A 13 -8.24 -22.70 14.35
CA ALA A 13 -8.23 -23.20 15.75
C ALA A 13 -8.62 -22.14 16.81
N VAL A 14 -8.78 -20.86 16.43
CA VAL A 14 -9.10 -19.78 17.39
C VAL A 14 -10.61 -19.52 17.52
N SER A 15 -11.47 -20.20 16.73
CA SER A 15 -12.91 -19.91 16.69
C SER A 15 -13.83 -20.89 17.44
N ALA A 16 -13.32 -21.73 18.31
CA ALA A 16 -14.13 -22.78 18.97
C ALA A 16 -14.11 -22.72 20.50
N VAL A 17 -14.34 -21.56 21.11
CA VAL A 17 -14.75 -21.51 22.52
C VAL A 17 -15.71 -20.34 22.72
N THR A 18 -17.00 -20.55 22.47
CA THR A 18 -18.14 -19.97 23.23
C THR A 18 -19.46 -20.47 22.66
N ALA A 19 -19.87 -21.69 23.03
CA ALA A 19 -21.29 -22.08 23.03
C ALA A 19 -21.48 -23.38 23.83
N ALA A 20 -21.41 -23.31 25.13
CA ALA A 20 -21.95 -24.36 25.99
C ALA A 20 -22.65 -23.70 27.21
N GLY A 21 -23.92 -23.75 27.23
CA GLY A 21 -24.69 -23.38 28.39
C GLY A 21 -25.95 -22.62 28.06
N ILE A 22 -27.06 -23.30 27.91
CA ILE A 22 -28.30 -23.20 28.71
C ILE A 22 -29.35 -24.06 28.04
N LEU A 23 -29.55 -25.24 28.58
CA LEU A 23 -30.81 -25.98 28.42
C LEU A 23 -31.35 -26.26 29.83
N THR A 24 -32.23 -25.39 30.32
CA THR A 24 -33.09 -25.66 31.46
C THR A 24 -34.31 -26.39 30.98
N ALA A 25 -34.45 -27.65 31.36
CA ALA A 25 -35.69 -28.40 31.25
C ALA A 25 -36.39 -28.40 32.59
N CYS A 26 -37.65 -27.92 32.60
CA CYS A 26 -38.60 -28.03 33.71
C CYS A 26 -39.09 -29.46 33.86
N GLY A 27 -39.21 -29.93 35.12
CA GLY A 27 -39.97 -31.14 35.47
C GLY A 27 -39.95 -31.36 36.97
N GLY A 28 -41.11 -31.15 37.60
CA GLY A 28 -41.29 -31.06 39.05
C GLY A 28 -41.29 -32.41 39.80
N GLY A 29 -41.31 -32.29 41.14
CA GLY A 29 -41.59 -33.41 42.05
C GLY A 29 -40.93 -33.27 43.43
N ALA A 30 -41.75 -33.23 44.44
CA ALA A 30 -41.59 -32.81 45.81
C ALA A 30 -40.66 -33.61 46.74
N ALA A 31 -40.24 -32.89 47.79
CA ALA A 31 -40.07 -33.25 49.21
C ALA A 31 -38.81 -34.05 49.65
N SER A 32 -38.03 -33.49 50.53
CA SER A 32 -37.81 -33.83 51.92
C SER A 32 -36.41 -33.47 52.41
N SER A 33 -36.38 -32.74 53.49
CA SER A 33 -35.32 -32.29 54.38
C SER A 33 -34.19 -33.31 54.68
N ALA A 34 -32.95 -32.78 54.67
CA ALA A 34 -31.96 -33.00 55.73
C ALA A 34 -30.80 -31.97 55.60
N ALA A 35 -30.53 -31.29 56.68
CA ALA A 35 -29.42 -30.37 56.84
C ALA A 35 -28.10 -31.16 56.95
N SER A 36 -27.08 -30.73 56.26
CA SER A 36 -25.68 -31.00 56.61
C SER A 36 -24.80 -29.84 56.15
N GLN A 37 -24.16 -29.19 57.06
CA GLN A 37 -23.12 -28.20 56.87
C GLN A 37 -21.96 -28.87 56.13
N SER A 38 -21.55 -28.25 55.08
CA SER A 38 -20.22 -28.53 54.50
C SER A 38 -19.59 -27.27 53.98
N ALA A 39 -18.35 -27.13 54.32
CA ALA A 39 -17.44 -26.02 54.21
C ALA A 39 -17.50 -25.31 52.82
N ALA A 40 -17.42 -23.99 52.90
CA ALA A 40 -17.17 -23.15 51.73
C ALA A 40 -15.80 -23.52 51.11
N ALA A 41 -15.88 -24.16 49.94
CA ALA A 41 -14.71 -24.21 49.04
C ALA A 41 -14.56 -22.85 48.39
N ALA A 42 -13.42 -22.24 48.57
CA ALA A 42 -13.00 -21.03 47.85
C ALA A 42 -13.10 -21.28 46.34
N PRO A 43 -13.51 -20.28 45.52
CA PRO A 43 -13.46 -20.43 44.09
C PRO A 43 -12.00 -20.60 43.68
N SER A 44 -11.66 -21.74 43.15
CA SER A 44 -10.43 -21.95 42.41
C SER A 44 -10.49 -21.02 41.22
N GLU A 45 -9.65 -20.00 41.22
CA GLU A 45 -9.37 -19.24 40.01
C GLU A 45 -8.80 -20.21 39.00
N ALA A 46 -9.63 -20.61 38.04
CA ALA A 46 -9.14 -21.28 36.85
C ALA A 46 -8.32 -20.24 36.09
N SER A 47 -7.02 -20.23 36.34
CA SER A 47 -6.04 -19.62 35.48
C SER A 47 -6.28 -20.25 34.09
N SER A 48 -6.90 -19.51 33.19
CA SER A 48 -6.85 -19.83 31.77
C SER A 48 -5.40 -19.72 31.36
N ALA A 49 -4.71 -20.85 31.28
CA ALA A 49 -3.39 -20.90 30.66
C ALA A 49 -3.60 -20.34 29.25
N ALA A 50 -2.97 -19.20 28.94
CA ALA A 50 -2.96 -18.66 27.60
C ALA A 50 -2.42 -19.77 26.67
N GLU A 51 -3.20 -20.17 25.66
CA GLU A 51 -2.76 -21.17 24.71
C GLU A 51 -1.45 -20.69 24.06
N SER A 52 -0.39 -21.45 24.21
CA SER A 52 0.89 -21.16 23.56
C SER A 52 0.74 -21.35 22.05
N TRP A 53 1.24 -20.40 21.27
CA TRP A 53 1.29 -20.48 19.79
C TRP A 53 2.32 -21.50 19.29
N GLY A 54 3.21 -21.98 20.17
CA GLY A 54 4.31 -22.89 19.80
C GLY A 54 5.37 -22.19 18.96
N ASP A 55 5.95 -22.93 18.01
CA ASP A 55 6.91 -22.38 17.04
C ASP A 55 6.15 -21.83 15.84
N VAL A 56 6.20 -20.51 15.65
CA VAL A 56 5.57 -19.79 14.54
C VAL A 56 6.66 -19.26 13.62
N LYS A 57 6.61 -19.64 12.35
CA LYS A 57 7.48 -19.10 11.32
C LYS A 57 6.65 -18.41 10.25
N LEU A 58 6.89 -17.11 10.06
CA LEU A 58 6.24 -16.27 9.07
C LEU A 58 7.27 -15.74 8.08
N THR A 59 6.79 -15.52 6.86
CA THR A 59 7.50 -14.77 5.81
C THR A 59 6.74 -13.48 5.51
N MET A 60 7.49 -12.39 5.31
CA MET A 60 6.92 -11.08 5.00
C MET A 60 7.65 -10.49 3.79
N TRP A 61 6.92 -9.79 2.92
CA TRP A 61 7.49 -9.01 1.83
C TRP A 61 7.13 -7.54 1.96
N GLY A 62 8.10 -6.68 1.68
CA GLY A 62 7.95 -5.22 1.56
C GLY A 62 9.02 -4.64 0.65
N ALA A 63 8.86 -3.38 0.27
CA ALA A 63 9.80 -2.68 -0.58
C ALA A 63 11.22 -2.59 0.03
N GLU A 64 12.21 -2.30 -0.82
CA GLU A 64 13.62 -2.18 -0.40
C GLU A 64 13.80 -1.06 0.64
N GLU A 65 13.13 0.08 0.42
CA GLU A 65 13.17 1.24 1.30
C GLU A 65 12.57 0.97 2.69
N ASP A 66 11.62 0.04 2.79
CA ASP A 66 10.92 -0.29 4.02
C ASP A 66 11.62 -1.34 4.88
N GLN A 67 12.66 -1.99 4.38
CA GLN A 67 13.27 -3.14 5.05
C GLN A 67 13.72 -2.86 6.49
N THR A 68 14.31 -1.69 6.74
CA THR A 68 14.76 -1.29 8.08
C THR A 68 13.57 -1.13 9.03
N MET A 69 12.54 -0.40 8.60
CA MET A 69 11.31 -0.18 9.38
C MET A 69 10.60 -1.49 9.67
N LEU A 70 10.41 -2.34 8.65
CA LEU A 70 9.74 -3.63 8.81
C LEU A 70 10.50 -4.55 9.76
N ARG A 71 11.83 -4.53 9.74
CA ARG A 71 12.66 -5.31 10.69
C ARG A 71 12.45 -4.83 12.11
N GLU A 72 12.46 -3.53 12.36
CA GLU A 72 12.22 -2.96 13.68
C GLU A 72 10.82 -3.31 14.20
N MET A 73 9.79 -3.19 13.35
CA MET A 73 8.41 -3.55 13.71
C MET A 73 8.26 -5.05 14.00
N ALA A 74 8.89 -5.91 13.20
CA ALA A 74 8.86 -7.36 13.41
C ALA A 74 9.56 -7.75 14.71
N ASP A 75 10.71 -7.15 15.03
CA ASP A 75 11.43 -7.40 16.27
C ASP A 75 10.63 -6.95 17.49
N ALA A 76 9.95 -5.79 17.41
CA ALA A 76 9.05 -5.32 18.45
C ALA A 76 7.88 -6.29 18.66
N PHE A 77 7.24 -6.75 17.57
CA PHE A 77 6.15 -7.73 17.64
C PHE A 77 6.60 -9.06 18.25
N ILE A 78 7.77 -9.55 17.89
CA ILE A 78 8.35 -10.78 18.46
C ILE A 78 8.58 -10.59 19.96
N ALA A 79 9.15 -9.45 20.38
CA ALA A 79 9.41 -9.16 21.78
C ALA A 79 8.12 -9.04 22.61
N GLU A 80 7.10 -8.39 22.09
CA GLU A 80 5.80 -8.22 22.76
C GLU A 80 5.03 -9.54 22.92
N ASN A 81 5.30 -10.54 22.08
CA ASN A 81 4.58 -11.80 22.08
C ASN A 81 5.46 -13.00 22.50
N ALA A 82 6.63 -12.74 23.08
CA ALA A 82 7.59 -13.77 23.48
C ALA A 82 7.04 -14.76 24.52
N ASP A 83 6.04 -14.37 25.30
CA ASP A 83 5.32 -15.20 26.25
C ASP A 83 4.30 -16.13 25.60
N LYS A 84 3.92 -15.88 24.35
CA LYS A 84 2.90 -16.66 23.61
C LYS A 84 3.50 -17.75 22.74
N GLY A 85 4.76 -17.60 22.30
CA GLY A 85 5.40 -18.61 21.45
C GLY A 85 6.78 -18.18 20.94
N ASN A 86 7.45 -19.09 20.25
CA ASN A 86 8.71 -18.81 19.58
C ASN A 86 8.41 -18.34 18.15
N ILE A 87 8.46 -17.02 17.92
CA ILE A 87 8.08 -16.40 16.65
C ILE A 87 9.33 -16.05 15.85
N THR A 88 9.36 -16.42 14.59
CA THR A 88 10.38 -16.01 13.62
C THR A 88 9.71 -15.36 12.43
N ILE A 89 10.20 -14.20 11.99
CA ILE A 89 9.71 -13.49 10.82
C ILE A 89 10.87 -13.23 9.86
N ASP A 90 10.84 -13.90 8.71
CA ASP A 90 11.79 -13.70 7.62
C ASP A 90 11.24 -12.62 6.66
N ILE A 91 11.98 -11.54 6.45
CA ILE A 91 11.55 -10.41 5.61
C ILE A 91 12.34 -10.44 4.30
N GLY A 92 11.63 -10.48 3.18
CA GLY A 92 12.16 -10.43 1.83
C GLY A 92 11.78 -9.14 1.10
N VAL A 93 12.57 -8.78 0.10
CA VAL A 93 12.32 -7.60 -0.75
C VAL A 93 11.32 -7.96 -1.85
N GLN A 94 10.23 -7.24 -1.90
CA GLN A 94 9.24 -7.28 -2.97
C GLN A 94 8.51 -5.95 -3.03
N SER A 95 8.57 -5.26 -4.16
CA SER A 95 7.85 -4.00 -4.36
C SER A 95 6.34 -4.22 -4.40
N GLU A 96 5.57 -3.28 -3.84
CA GLU A 96 4.11 -3.27 -3.86
C GLU A 96 3.56 -3.33 -5.28
N SER A 97 4.21 -2.64 -6.22
CA SER A 97 3.78 -2.58 -7.63
C SER A 97 3.84 -3.93 -8.33
N SER A 98 4.73 -4.83 -7.91
CA SER A 98 4.94 -6.16 -8.51
C SER A 98 4.49 -7.33 -7.62
N ALA A 99 4.03 -7.06 -6.41
CA ALA A 99 3.63 -8.10 -5.44
C ALA A 99 2.53 -9.00 -5.99
N LYS A 100 1.48 -8.43 -6.59
CA LYS A 100 0.39 -9.18 -7.21
C LYS A 100 0.89 -10.20 -8.23
N ASP A 101 1.71 -9.77 -9.17
CA ASP A 101 2.19 -10.64 -10.25
C ASP A 101 3.03 -11.78 -9.70
N THR A 102 3.87 -11.51 -8.69
CA THR A 102 4.66 -12.53 -8.00
C THR A 102 3.78 -13.54 -7.26
N VAL A 103 2.79 -13.05 -6.50
CA VAL A 103 1.84 -13.90 -5.76
C VAL A 103 1.02 -14.76 -6.72
N LEU A 104 0.52 -14.20 -7.82
CA LEU A 104 -0.31 -14.93 -8.79
C LEU A 104 0.49 -15.94 -9.62
N ALA A 105 1.79 -15.69 -9.83
CA ALA A 105 2.66 -16.64 -10.52
C ALA A 105 2.93 -17.90 -9.70
N ASP A 106 3.11 -17.79 -8.38
CA ASP A 106 3.29 -18.91 -7.46
C ASP A 106 2.72 -18.61 -6.06
N PRO A 107 1.41 -18.80 -5.85
CA PRO A 107 0.78 -18.51 -4.56
C PRO A 107 1.28 -19.38 -3.38
N GLU A 108 1.89 -20.54 -3.67
CA GLU A 108 2.43 -21.43 -2.63
C GLU A 108 3.79 -20.96 -2.11
N ALA A 109 4.54 -20.24 -2.96
CA ALA A 109 5.83 -19.64 -2.61
C ALA A 109 5.70 -18.20 -2.11
N ALA A 110 4.50 -17.61 -2.20
CA ALA A 110 4.25 -16.25 -1.72
C ALA A 110 4.48 -16.13 -0.21
N ALA A 111 4.85 -14.91 0.23
CA ALA A 111 4.98 -14.61 1.65
C ALA A 111 3.62 -14.71 2.37
N ASP A 112 3.64 -15.02 3.67
CA ASP A 112 2.43 -15.08 4.50
C ASP A 112 1.81 -13.67 4.67
N VAL A 113 2.64 -12.63 4.64
CA VAL A 113 2.24 -11.22 4.69
C VAL A 113 3.00 -10.45 3.63
N PHE A 114 2.32 -9.63 2.86
CA PHE A 114 2.97 -8.81 1.82
C PHE A 114 2.25 -7.47 1.62
N ALA A 115 3.03 -6.44 1.26
CA ALA A 115 2.51 -5.16 0.85
C ALA A 115 2.14 -5.19 -0.64
N PHE A 116 1.07 -4.50 -1.02
CA PHE A 116 0.62 -4.37 -2.41
C PHE A 116 -0.11 -3.04 -2.62
N ALA A 117 -0.11 -2.54 -3.86
CA ALA A 117 -0.84 -1.34 -4.23
C ALA A 117 -2.36 -1.61 -4.30
N ASP A 118 -3.17 -0.63 -3.96
CA ASP A 118 -4.62 -0.75 -3.81
C ASP A 118 -5.34 -1.15 -5.10
N ASP A 119 -4.84 -0.76 -6.26
CA ASP A 119 -5.36 -1.18 -7.57
C ASP A 119 -5.27 -2.68 -7.83
N GLN A 120 -4.45 -3.40 -7.05
CA GLN A 120 -4.24 -4.85 -7.15
C GLN A 120 -5.26 -5.66 -6.31
N LEU A 121 -6.01 -5.00 -5.42
CA LEU A 121 -6.91 -5.65 -4.46
C LEU A 121 -7.89 -6.62 -5.14
N ASN A 122 -8.55 -6.16 -6.18
CA ASN A 122 -9.63 -6.92 -6.84
C ASN A 122 -9.13 -8.24 -7.44
N GLU A 123 -7.97 -8.22 -8.11
CA GLU A 123 -7.38 -9.41 -8.70
C GLU A 123 -6.89 -10.39 -7.64
N LEU A 124 -6.25 -9.91 -6.57
CA LEU A 124 -5.78 -10.73 -5.46
C LEU A 124 -6.93 -11.38 -4.71
N VAL A 125 -8.04 -10.66 -4.46
CA VAL A 125 -9.25 -11.21 -3.85
C VAL A 125 -9.91 -12.24 -4.76
N ALA A 126 -10.05 -11.95 -6.06
CA ALA A 126 -10.64 -12.87 -7.04
C ALA A 126 -9.84 -14.16 -7.17
N ALA A 127 -8.51 -14.09 -7.08
CA ALA A 127 -7.63 -15.24 -7.07
C ALA A 127 -7.64 -16.04 -5.74
N GLY A 128 -8.27 -15.50 -4.68
CA GLY A 128 -8.25 -16.10 -3.35
C GLY A 128 -6.90 -16.01 -2.65
N ALA A 129 -6.05 -15.07 -3.07
CA ALA A 129 -4.72 -14.84 -2.52
C ALA A 129 -4.77 -14.04 -1.20
N LEU A 130 -5.85 -13.30 -0.95
CA LEU A 130 -6.04 -12.54 0.28
C LEU A 130 -7.11 -13.19 1.16
N GLN A 131 -6.90 -13.05 2.47
CA GLN A 131 -7.87 -13.46 3.47
C GLN A 131 -8.61 -12.23 4.01
N GLU A 132 -9.94 -12.37 4.22
CA GLU A 132 -10.72 -11.34 4.90
C GLU A 132 -10.16 -11.08 6.30
N VAL A 133 -10.04 -9.81 6.67
CA VAL A 133 -9.64 -9.38 8.02
C VAL A 133 -10.80 -9.63 8.97
N LEU A 134 -10.72 -10.73 9.70
CA LEU A 134 -11.76 -11.17 10.64
C LEU A 134 -11.51 -10.68 12.07
N LEU A 135 -10.26 -10.38 12.40
CA LEU A 135 -9.88 -9.94 13.75
C LEU A 135 -10.03 -8.42 13.88
N ASN A 136 -11.03 -8.01 14.65
CA ASN A 136 -11.31 -6.59 14.97
C ASN A 136 -11.36 -5.65 13.74
N PRO A 137 -12.08 -5.99 12.65
CA PRO A 137 -12.10 -5.16 11.44
C PRO A 137 -12.60 -3.73 11.70
N GLU A 138 -13.55 -3.55 12.62
CA GLU A 138 -14.08 -2.22 12.94
C GLU A 138 -13.05 -1.35 13.69
N ASP A 139 -12.18 -1.93 14.48
CA ASP A 139 -11.07 -1.22 15.11
C ASP A 139 -10.04 -0.77 14.04
N VAL A 140 -9.72 -1.64 13.08
CA VAL A 140 -8.86 -1.28 11.93
C VAL A 140 -9.47 -0.12 11.16
N LYS A 141 -10.76 -0.20 10.79
CA LYS A 141 -11.46 0.85 10.06
C LYS A 141 -11.47 2.18 10.81
N SER A 142 -11.69 2.14 12.13
CA SER A 142 -11.80 3.36 12.95
C SER A 142 -10.49 4.12 13.13
N ARG A 143 -9.34 3.45 12.98
CA ARG A 143 -8.01 4.03 13.17
C ARG A 143 -7.34 4.51 11.88
N ASN A 144 -7.96 4.24 10.74
CA ASN A 144 -7.41 4.57 9.43
C ASN A 144 -8.26 5.61 8.70
N LEU A 145 -7.67 6.30 7.73
CA LEU A 145 -8.39 7.23 6.88
C LEU A 145 -9.45 6.51 6.04
N ALA A 146 -10.60 7.14 5.86
CA ALA A 146 -11.71 6.54 5.10
C ALA A 146 -11.31 6.12 3.67
N GLY A 147 -10.43 6.90 3.02
CA GLY A 147 -9.91 6.58 1.69
C GLY A 147 -9.15 5.26 1.67
N SER A 148 -8.18 5.09 2.60
CA SER A 148 -7.37 3.87 2.67
C SER A 148 -8.18 2.65 3.13
N VAL A 149 -9.21 2.85 3.98
CA VAL A 149 -10.16 1.78 4.34
C VAL A 149 -10.98 1.35 3.12
N ASN A 150 -11.45 2.30 2.32
CA ASN A 150 -12.20 1.98 1.10
C ASN A 150 -11.32 1.24 0.09
N ALA A 151 -10.06 1.67 -0.08
CA ALA A 151 -9.07 1.02 -0.94
C ALA A 151 -8.76 -0.43 -0.51
N ALA A 152 -8.85 -0.74 0.79
CA ALA A 152 -8.64 -2.08 1.35
C ALA A 152 -9.93 -2.94 1.41
N THR A 153 -11.07 -2.42 0.93
CA THR A 153 -12.40 -3.03 1.07
C THR A 153 -12.99 -3.44 -0.27
N MET A 154 -13.48 -4.66 -0.37
CA MET A 154 -14.22 -5.17 -1.53
C MET A 154 -15.50 -5.87 -1.06
N ASN A 155 -16.66 -5.53 -1.64
CA ASN A 155 -17.95 -6.09 -1.27
C ASN A 155 -18.24 -6.02 0.25
N ASP A 156 -18.01 -4.84 0.86
CA ASP A 156 -18.15 -4.54 2.28
C ASP A 156 -17.23 -5.31 3.24
N LYS A 157 -16.27 -6.06 2.72
CA LYS A 157 -15.30 -6.84 3.47
C LYS A 157 -13.90 -6.24 3.37
N LEU A 158 -13.25 -6.13 4.52
CA LEU A 158 -11.86 -5.67 4.59
C LEU A 158 -10.91 -6.84 4.27
N TYR A 159 -10.01 -6.68 3.30
CA TYR A 159 -9.07 -7.70 2.87
C TYR A 159 -7.60 -7.34 3.11
N ALA A 160 -7.34 -6.10 3.50
CA ALA A 160 -5.98 -5.66 3.83
C ALA A 160 -5.98 -4.71 5.03
N TYR A 161 -4.85 -4.61 5.68
CA TYR A 161 -4.57 -3.57 6.68
C TYR A 161 -3.98 -2.36 5.93
N PRO A 162 -4.60 -1.16 6.00
CA PRO A 162 -3.99 0.02 5.40
C PRO A 162 -2.61 0.28 5.98
N MET A 163 -1.59 0.35 5.13
CA MET A 163 -0.20 0.58 5.52
C MET A 163 0.12 2.08 5.47
N THR A 164 -0.20 2.73 4.35
CA THR A 164 0.02 4.16 4.11
C THR A 164 -1.12 4.73 3.29
N ALA A 165 -1.27 6.07 3.29
CA ALA A 165 -2.24 6.81 2.47
C ALA A 165 -1.54 7.92 1.67
N ASP A 166 -0.24 7.79 1.45
CA ASP A 166 0.61 8.79 0.78
C ASP A 166 1.17 8.31 -0.56
N ASN A 167 0.59 7.25 -1.14
CA ASN A 167 0.98 6.72 -2.44
C ASN A 167 0.55 7.69 -3.56
N GLY A 168 1.33 8.73 -3.74
CA GLY A 168 1.12 9.76 -4.73
C GLY A 168 2.44 10.30 -5.26
N TYR A 169 2.38 11.00 -6.37
CA TYR A 169 3.52 11.67 -6.96
C TYR A 169 3.33 13.18 -7.01
N PHE A 170 4.45 13.89 -6.90
CA PHE A 170 4.51 15.35 -6.92
C PHE A 170 5.82 15.80 -7.58
N LEU A 171 5.99 17.09 -7.80
CA LEU A 171 7.21 17.65 -8.34
C LEU A 171 8.13 18.08 -7.20
N TYR A 172 9.37 17.62 -7.22
CA TYR A 172 10.46 18.21 -6.44
C TYR A 172 11.59 18.73 -7.32
N TYR A 173 12.27 19.77 -6.85
CA TYR A 173 13.26 20.50 -7.64
C TYR A 173 14.33 21.15 -6.79
N ASP A 174 15.48 21.41 -7.44
CA ASP A 174 16.63 22.13 -6.89
C ASP A 174 16.45 23.65 -7.08
N LYS A 175 16.19 24.37 -5.98
CA LYS A 175 16.06 25.85 -5.98
C LYS A 175 17.30 26.59 -6.43
N SER A 176 18.48 25.96 -6.43
CA SER A 176 19.69 26.59 -6.97
C SER A 176 19.66 26.68 -8.49
N VAL A 177 18.76 25.93 -9.15
CA VAL A 177 18.63 25.86 -10.62
C VAL A 177 17.30 26.45 -11.10
N LEU A 178 16.21 26.18 -10.39
CA LEU A 178 14.84 26.49 -10.76
C LEU A 178 14.16 27.30 -9.66
N SER A 179 13.48 28.37 -10.02
CA SER A 179 12.62 29.11 -9.09
C SER A 179 11.24 28.47 -8.96
N GLU A 180 10.47 28.86 -7.96
CA GLU A 180 9.08 28.44 -7.79
C GLU A 180 8.20 28.79 -9.01
N GLU A 181 8.49 29.93 -9.69
CA GLU A 181 7.79 30.33 -10.90
C GLU A 181 8.15 29.45 -12.10
N ASP A 182 9.44 29.04 -12.22
CA ASP A 182 9.91 28.21 -13.32
C ASP A 182 9.24 26.83 -13.37
N VAL A 183 8.82 26.30 -12.22
CA VAL A 183 8.24 24.97 -12.10
C VAL A 183 6.71 24.92 -12.18
N GLN A 184 6.04 26.05 -12.41
CA GLN A 184 4.58 26.08 -12.55
C GLN A 184 4.10 25.51 -13.90
N SER A 185 4.95 25.50 -14.92
CA SER A 185 4.63 25.01 -16.25
C SER A 185 5.77 24.11 -16.76
N MET A 186 5.41 23.03 -17.44
CA MET A 186 6.36 22.11 -18.06
C MET A 186 7.24 22.81 -19.08
N ASP A 187 6.66 23.77 -19.83
CA ASP A 187 7.38 24.52 -20.86
C ASP A 187 8.52 25.35 -20.24
N THR A 188 8.23 26.09 -19.18
CA THR A 188 9.22 26.93 -18.49
C THR A 188 10.27 26.06 -17.78
N LEU A 189 9.82 25.01 -17.09
CA LEU A 189 10.68 24.05 -16.38
C LEU A 189 11.71 23.45 -17.35
N LEU A 190 11.26 22.91 -18.49
CA LEU A 190 12.15 22.30 -19.49
C LEU A 190 13.10 23.31 -20.12
N ALA A 191 12.64 24.51 -20.45
CA ALA A 191 13.49 25.56 -21.01
C ALA A 191 14.61 25.96 -20.02
N LYS A 192 14.29 26.07 -18.73
CA LYS A 192 15.27 26.43 -17.68
C LYS A 192 16.23 25.29 -17.37
N ALA A 193 15.74 24.05 -17.32
CA ALA A 193 16.57 22.87 -17.15
C ALA A 193 17.58 22.74 -18.31
N ASP A 194 17.13 22.95 -19.57
CA ASP A 194 18.00 22.94 -20.75
C ASP A 194 19.07 24.02 -20.68
N ALA A 195 18.68 25.25 -20.34
CA ALA A 195 19.60 26.37 -20.20
C ALA A 195 20.67 26.14 -19.11
N SER A 196 20.37 25.33 -18.10
CA SER A 196 21.32 24.93 -17.05
C SER A 196 22.16 23.70 -17.40
N GLY A 197 21.89 23.04 -18.52
CA GLY A 197 22.50 21.77 -18.92
C GLY A 197 22.04 20.57 -18.09
N LYS A 198 20.94 20.71 -17.36
CA LYS A 198 20.38 19.66 -16.50
C LYS A 198 19.10 19.06 -17.08
N LYS A 199 18.56 18.05 -16.41
CA LYS A 199 17.37 17.31 -16.85
C LYS A 199 16.22 17.48 -15.86
N PHE A 200 15.01 17.50 -16.40
CA PHE A 200 13.79 17.12 -15.73
C PHE A 200 13.53 15.63 -16.01
N MET A 201 13.17 14.88 -14.98
CA MET A 201 12.98 13.42 -15.07
C MET A 201 11.58 13.00 -14.59
N MET A 202 10.99 12.07 -15.33
CA MET A 202 9.69 11.46 -15.02
C MET A 202 9.60 10.12 -15.74
N SER A 203 8.94 9.12 -15.15
CA SER A 203 8.68 7.87 -15.86
C SER A 203 7.53 8.03 -16.87
N LEU A 204 7.79 7.74 -18.13
CA LEU A 204 6.76 7.59 -19.18
C LEU A 204 6.53 6.15 -19.59
N ASN A 205 7.18 5.19 -18.91
CA ASN A 205 6.99 3.76 -19.15
C ASN A 205 5.90 3.16 -18.24
N ASP A 206 5.35 3.98 -17.35
CA ASP A 206 4.34 3.59 -16.38
C ASP A 206 3.07 4.42 -16.60
N ALA A 207 1.94 3.73 -16.81
CA ALA A 207 0.64 4.34 -17.03
C ALA A 207 0.17 5.17 -15.82
N TRP A 208 0.62 4.83 -14.61
CA TRP A 208 0.30 5.55 -13.38
C TRP A 208 0.79 7.00 -13.43
N TYR A 209 2.02 7.25 -13.90
CA TYR A 209 2.52 8.63 -14.09
C TYR A 209 1.86 9.32 -15.28
N ILE A 210 1.66 8.59 -16.41
CA ILE A 210 1.03 9.13 -17.62
C ILE A 210 -0.41 9.58 -17.35
N TYR A 211 -1.11 8.93 -16.43
CA TYR A 211 -2.46 9.28 -16.01
C TYR A 211 -2.61 10.77 -15.67
N SER A 212 -1.58 11.40 -15.09
CA SER A 212 -1.60 12.82 -14.71
C SER A 212 -1.94 13.78 -15.88
N PHE A 213 -1.47 13.47 -17.09
CA PHE A 213 -1.76 14.26 -18.28
C PHE A 213 -3.21 14.07 -18.74
N TYR A 214 -3.64 12.81 -18.86
CA TYR A 214 -5.00 12.50 -19.33
C TYR A 214 -6.07 12.96 -18.34
N ALA A 215 -5.86 12.73 -17.06
CA ALA A 215 -6.80 13.17 -16.03
C ALA A 215 -6.86 14.70 -15.92
N GLY A 216 -5.75 15.40 -16.12
CA GLY A 216 -5.70 16.85 -16.22
C GLY A 216 -6.56 17.38 -17.36
N ALA A 217 -6.63 16.67 -18.47
CA ALA A 217 -7.49 16.98 -19.61
C ALA A 217 -8.94 16.49 -19.45
N GLY A 218 -9.32 15.95 -18.28
CA GLY A 218 -10.66 15.47 -17.97
C GLY A 218 -10.97 14.04 -18.44
N LEU A 219 -9.96 13.32 -18.94
CA LEU A 219 -10.08 11.91 -19.32
C LEU A 219 -9.88 11.01 -18.10
N LYS A 220 -10.46 9.82 -18.13
CA LYS A 220 -10.54 8.94 -16.95
C LYS A 220 -10.10 7.51 -17.27
N ALA A 221 -9.51 6.88 -16.28
CA ALA A 221 -9.40 5.44 -16.14
C ALA A 221 -9.90 5.11 -14.73
N THR A 222 -11.08 4.50 -14.61
CA THR A 222 -11.75 4.26 -13.33
C THR A 222 -12.40 2.89 -13.33
N LEU A 223 -12.69 2.35 -12.15
CA LEU A 223 -13.56 1.18 -12.05
C LEU A 223 -14.96 1.52 -12.58
N ALA A 224 -15.56 0.59 -13.30
CA ALA A 224 -16.96 0.65 -13.70
C ALA A 224 -17.88 0.45 -12.48
N ASP A 225 -19.18 0.72 -12.67
CA ASP A 225 -20.17 0.55 -11.60
C ASP A 225 -20.29 -0.89 -11.09
N ASP A 226 -19.81 -1.87 -11.84
CA ASP A 226 -19.77 -3.28 -11.45
C ASP A 226 -18.63 -3.60 -10.45
N GLY A 227 -17.72 -2.66 -10.23
CA GLY A 227 -16.56 -2.81 -9.34
C GLY A 227 -15.51 -3.84 -9.81
N ILE A 228 -15.58 -4.28 -11.06
CA ILE A 228 -14.73 -5.34 -11.63
C ILE A 228 -13.99 -4.84 -12.89
N ASN A 229 -14.70 -4.21 -13.80
CA ASN A 229 -14.16 -3.76 -15.06
C ASN A 229 -13.58 -2.34 -14.96
N THR A 230 -12.53 -2.06 -15.73
CA THR A 230 -11.99 -0.70 -15.87
C THR A 230 -12.62 -0.02 -17.07
N VAL A 231 -13.10 1.20 -16.88
CA VAL A 231 -13.53 2.11 -17.96
C VAL A 231 -12.41 3.10 -18.22
N CYS A 232 -11.92 3.12 -19.46
CA CYS A 232 -10.90 4.05 -19.92
C CYS A 232 -11.39 4.74 -21.18
N ASN A 233 -11.42 6.08 -21.18
CA ASN A 233 -11.85 6.89 -22.31
C ASN A 233 -10.71 7.71 -22.94
N TRP A 234 -9.48 7.29 -22.79
CA TRP A 234 -8.31 7.99 -23.33
C TRP A 234 -8.27 8.03 -24.85
N ASN A 235 -9.03 7.18 -25.52
CA ASN A 235 -9.23 7.18 -26.97
C ASN A 235 -10.28 8.19 -27.46
N GLU A 236 -10.97 8.87 -26.55
CA GLU A 236 -11.90 9.95 -26.88
C GLU A 236 -11.17 11.31 -26.97
N ALA A 237 -11.83 12.34 -27.51
CA ALA A 237 -11.26 13.68 -27.51
C ALA A 237 -11.16 14.24 -26.08
N PRO A 238 -10.03 14.88 -25.69
CA PRO A 238 -8.86 15.23 -26.50
C PRO A 238 -7.69 14.23 -26.42
N GLY A 239 -7.91 12.95 -26.18
CA GLY A 239 -6.86 11.96 -25.87
C GLY A 239 -5.71 11.87 -26.88
N ALA A 240 -6.00 12.00 -28.18
CA ALA A 240 -4.96 12.04 -29.21
C ALA A 240 -4.06 13.29 -29.05
N ASP A 241 -4.66 14.44 -28.71
CA ASP A 241 -3.92 15.68 -28.50
C ASP A 241 -3.05 15.59 -27.23
N VAL A 242 -3.56 14.96 -26.17
CA VAL A 242 -2.78 14.68 -24.96
C VAL A 242 -1.58 13.78 -25.27
N THR A 243 -1.78 12.74 -26.07
CA THR A 243 -0.67 11.87 -26.52
C THR A 243 0.37 12.66 -27.28
N GLN A 244 -0.06 13.56 -28.19
CA GLN A 244 0.87 14.41 -28.93
C GLN A 244 1.64 15.36 -28.00
N ALA A 245 0.98 15.97 -27.02
CA ALA A 245 1.64 16.84 -26.03
C ALA A 245 2.70 16.06 -25.22
N ILE A 246 2.41 14.83 -24.81
CA ILE A 246 3.39 13.95 -24.13
C ILE A 246 4.58 13.66 -25.05
N LEU A 247 4.35 13.36 -26.33
CA LEU A 247 5.42 13.15 -27.30
C LEU A 247 6.27 14.40 -27.49
N ASP A 248 5.66 15.57 -27.59
CA ASP A 248 6.36 16.84 -27.76
C ASP A 248 7.25 17.15 -26.52
N ILE A 249 6.75 16.88 -25.31
CA ILE A 249 7.51 16.96 -24.07
C ILE A 249 8.68 15.96 -24.08
N SER A 250 8.42 14.71 -24.45
CA SER A 250 9.41 13.63 -24.41
C SER A 250 10.61 13.85 -25.36
N THR A 251 10.40 14.66 -26.39
CA THR A 251 11.44 15.02 -27.37
C THR A 251 12.28 16.25 -26.99
N GLN A 252 11.91 16.95 -25.90
CA GLN A 252 12.67 18.12 -25.45
C GLN A 252 14.04 17.71 -24.94
N PRO A 253 15.12 18.46 -25.26
CA PRO A 253 16.49 18.10 -24.86
C PRO A 253 16.65 17.93 -23.34
N ALA A 254 15.96 18.72 -22.53
CA ALA A 254 16.02 18.65 -21.08
C ALA A 254 15.17 17.54 -20.46
N PHE A 255 14.28 16.89 -21.21
CA PHE A 255 13.48 15.78 -20.72
C PHE A 255 14.27 14.47 -20.72
N LYS A 256 14.11 13.68 -19.66
CA LYS A 256 14.61 12.29 -19.62
C LYS A 256 13.56 11.40 -18.97
N SER A 257 13.06 10.41 -19.70
CA SER A 257 12.29 9.33 -19.09
C SER A 257 13.21 8.33 -18.42
N GLY A 258 12.83 7.86 -17.23
CA GLY A 258 13.58 6.85 -16.50
C GLY A 258 12.75 6.23 -15.39
N ALA A 259 13.12 5.03 -14.95
CA ALA A 259 12.57 4.41 -13.76
C ALA A 259 13.09 5.12 -12.49
N ASP A 260 12.56 4.77 -11.32
CA ASP A 260 12.97 5.37 -10.03
C ASP A 260 14.48 5.30 -9.81
N ALA A 261 15.12 4.19 -10.13
CA ALA A 261 16.58 4.06 -10.03
C ALA A 261 17.35 5.08 -10.91
N ASP A 262 16.83 5.40 -12.11
CA ASP A 262 17.43 6.42 -12.99
C ASP A 262 17.24 7.82 -12.42
N ILE A 263 16.06 8.11 -11.84
CA ILE A 263 15.77 9.38 -11.18
C ILE A 263 16.71 9.58 -9.99
N VAL A 264 16.82 8.58 -9.11
CA VAL A 264 17.75 8.58 -7.98
C VAL A 264 19.20 8.79 -8.43
N ALA A 265 19.64 8.09 -9.47
CA ALA A 265 20.99 8.24 -10.01
C ALA A 265 21.22 9.67 -10.55
N GLY A 266 20.26 10.20 -11.32
CA GLY A 266 20.36 11.55 -11.88
C GLY A 266 20.34 12.67 -10.83
N ILE A 267 19.64 12.48 -9.71
CA ILE A 267 19.67 13.41 -8.57
C ILE A 267 21.06 13.36 -7.92
N LYS A 268 21.57 12.16 -7.60
CA LYS A 268 22.85 11.97 -6.92
C LYS A 268 24.06 12.44 -7.74
N ASP A 269 24.04 12.25 -9.06
CA ASP A 269 25.13 12.68 -9.95
C ASP A 269 25.03 14.15 -10.40
N GLY A 270 23.94 14.84 -10.01
CA GLY A 270 23.68 16.24 -10.30
C GLY A 270 23.22 16.52 -11.73
N SER A 271 22.92 15.53 -12.54
CA SER A 271 22.35 15.70 -13.88
C SER A 271 20.86 16.04 -13.87
N CYS A 272 20.13 15.66 -12.82
CA CYS A 272 18.71 15.98 -12.61
C CYS A 272 18.57 17.22 -11.72
N CYS A 273 17.69 18.17 -12.11
CA CYS A 273 17.35 19.34 -11.30
C CYS A 273 15.87 19.38 -10.91
N ALA A 274 15.05 18.53 -11.48
CA ALA A 274 13.65 18.38 -11.10
C ALA A 274 13.14 16.99 -11.50
N ALA A 275 12.26 16.42 -10.68
CA ALA A 275 11.65 15.13 -10.99
C ALA A 275 10.19 15.08 -10.51
N ILE A 276 9.36 14.33 -11.24
CA ILE A 276 8.07 13.87 -10.76
C ILE A 276 8.25 12.42 -10.30
N SER A 277 8.09 12.21 -9.01
CA SER A 277 8.10 10.90 -8.36
C SER A 277 7.42 11.02 -6.99
N GLY A 278 7.37 9.94 -6.22
CA GLY A 278 6.69 9.91 -4.92
C GLY A 278 7.60 10.16 -3.73
N THR A 279 7.03 9.95 -2.54
CA THR A 279 7.72 10.11 -1.24
C THR A 279 8.93 9.20 -1.11
N TRP A 280 8.92 8.03 -1.74
CA TRP A 280 10.02 7.06 -1.73
C TRP A 280 11.35 7.58 -2.29
N ASN A 281 11.32 8.53 -3.24
CA ASN A 281 12.53 9.15 -3.79
C ASN A 281 12.80 10.57 -3.25
N ALA A 282 11.84 11.18 -2.54
CA ALA A 282 11.95 12.54 -2.02
C ALA A 282 13.10 12.69 -1.03
N GLY A 283 13.33 11.71 -0.15
CA GLY A 283 14.45 11.71 0.79
C GLY A 283 15.81 11.79 0.09
N THR A 284 15.99 11.08 -1.03
CA THR A 284 17.23 11.20 -1.84
C THR A 284 17.43 12.61 -2.39
N ALA A 285 16.34 13.26 -2.82
CA ALA A 285 16.42 14.64 -3.32
C ALA A 285 16.74 15.62 -2.20
N GLU A 286 16.10 15.47 -1.03
CA GLU A 286 16.35 16.28 0.16
C GLU A 286 17.81 16.14 0.63
N ASP A 287 18.31 14.92 0.76
CA ASP A 287 19.70 14.65 1.16
C ASP A 287 20.73 15.25 0.18
N THR A 288 20.41 15.23 -1.13
CA THR A 288 21.34 15.69 -2.18
C THR A 288 21.31 17.21 -2.34
N TRP A 289 20.13 17.82 -2.36
CA TRP A 289 19.97 19.26 -2.60
C TRP A 289 19.95 20.08 -1.30
N GLY A 290 19.77 19.45 -0.14
CA GLY A 290 19.79 20.09 1.18
C GLY A 290 18.85 21.29 1.25
N GLU A 291 19.33 22.45 1.62
CA GLU A 291 18.53 23.69 1.73
C GLU A 291 17.92 24.14 0.38
N ASN A 292 18.41 23.62 -0.75
CA ASN A 292 17.86 23.90 -2.07
C ASN A 292 16.72 22.94 -2.46
N TYR A 293 16.45 21.90 -1.69
CA TYR A 293 15.29 21.05 -1.92
C TYR A 293 13.99 21.85 -1.79
N ALA A 294 13.09 21.64 -2.73
CA ALA A 294 11.71 22.09 -2.65
C ALA A 294 10.77 21.11 -3.34
N ALA A 295 9.53 21.06 -2.88
CA ALA A 295 8.47 20.25 -3.45
C ALA A 295 7.23 21.11 -3.70
N THR A 296 6.49 20.80 -4.76
CA THR A 296 5.26 21.49 -5.14
C THR A 296 4.32 20.55 -5.90
N LYS A 297 3.11 21.03 -6.18
CA LYS A 297 2.17 20.34 -7.06
C LYS A 297 2.76 20.10 -8.45
N LEU A 298 2.15 19.22 -9.22
CA LEU A 298 2.52 19.00 -10.62
C LEU A 298 2.36 20.27 -11.45
N PRO A 299 3.21 20.48 -12.47
CA PRO A 299 3.13 21.63 -13.35
C PRO A 299 1.89 21.58 -14.26
N THR A 300 1.62 22.66 -14.95
CA THR A 300 0.76 22.64 -16.13
C THR A 300 1.55 22.16 -17.34
N TYR A 301 0.84 21.72 -18.39
CA TYR A 301 1.41 21.43 -19.70
C TYR A 301 0.57 22.07 -20.80
N THR A 302 1.16 22.35 -21.95
CA THR A 302 0.44 22.94 -23.08
C THR A 302 -0.34 21.87 -23.84
N LEU A 303 -1.67 22.06 -23.94
CA LEU A 303 -2.58 21.24 -24.73
C LEU A 303 -3.38 22.16 -25.65
N ASN A 304 -3.25 22.01 -26.97
CA ASN A 304 -3.92 22.83 -27.97
C ASN A 304 -3.76 24.36 -27.76
N GLY A 305 -2.59 24.77 -27.25
CA GLY A 305 -2.26 26.19 -26.98
C GLY A 305 -2.72 26.71 -25.61
N GLU A 306 -3.39 25.91 -24.82
CA GLU A 306 -3.84 26.28 -23.47
C GLU A 306 -3.03 25.53 -22.41
N GLN A 307 -2.88 26.15 -21.22
CA GLN A 307 -2.21 25.52 -20.08
C GLN A 307 -3.19 24.64 -19.31
N VAL A 308 -2.92 23.34 -19.25
CA VAL A 308 -3.73 22.35 -18.54
C VAL A 308 -2.97 21.85 -17.31
N GLN A 309 -3.59 21.88 -16.15
CA GLN A 309 -3.00 21.38 -14.91
C GLN A 309 -2.93 19.86 -14.96
N MET A 310 -1.74 19.30 -14.80
CA MET A 310 -1.57 17.84 -14.58
C MET A 310 -2.31 17.45 -13.31
N ALA A 311 -3.05 16.37 -13.35
CA ALA A 311 -3.77 15.88 -12.18
C ALA A 311 -2.82 15.17 -11.21
N SER A 312 -2.99 15.41 -9.92
CA SER A 312 -2.35 14.60 -8.88
C SER A 312 -3.11 13.30 -8.71
N PHE A 313 -2.38 12.26 -8.42
CA PHE A 313 -2.91 10.97 -8.00
C PHE A 313 -2.41 10.68 -6.58
N SER A 314 -3.30 10.18 -5.71
CA SER A 314 -2.94 9.63 -4.41
C SER A 314 -3.85 8.44 -4.12
N GLY A 315 -3.27 7.31 -3.87
CA GLY A 315 -3.96 6.08 -3.47
C GLY A 315 -3.96 5.88 -1.96
#